data_4ab1f1f8bb4cb620206cab3a91d2a5ee
#
_entry.id   4ab1f1f8bb4cb620206cab3a91d2a5ee
#
_cell.length_a   1.000
_cell.length_b   1.000
_cell.length_c   1.000
_cell.angle_alpha   90.00
_cell.angle_beta   90.00
_cell.angle_gamma   90.00
#
_symmetry.space_group_name_H-M   'P 1'
#
loop_
_entity.id
_entity.type
_entity.pdbx_description
1 polymer ?
#
loop_
_entity_poly.entity_id
_entity_poly.type
_entity_poly.pdbx_seq_one_letter_code
_entity_poly.pdbx_strand_id
1 'polypeptide(L)'
;YIELLLIDCLAVFIGFILAGKVRGEAWISPEGINLGLLIVPVYALLAINRSAYTIEVLQDQAESLRRSLTALFVTMLIVLMFGFFFQAGTLVSRLAFAAGICASGIFLCVTRVAFHYFLRTHYPDGLIDILLITDGHQPEGFSSRGNMINARTEGIEPDLNNPNMLNRLAACLQGVDRVIIACTSERQHAWSLVLKGANIRGEIMLEDQHMVGVLGLGRYGPSETLIVSRGPLSMEKQEKKRILDLAVTIPGLILLSPLFVLLAIAIKLDSKGPVFFQQQRIGRSNRLFYILKFRSMRAETCDADG
;
A
#
# COMPACT_ATOMS: atom_id res chain seq x y z
N TYR A 1 6.51 0.84 -5.09
CA TYR A 1 6.58 2.07 -4.26
C TYR A 1 7.93 2.21 -3.59
N ILE A 2 8.40 1.16 -2.91
CA ILE A 2 9.73 1.15 -2.26
C ILE A 2 10.82 1.33 -3.30
N GLU A 3 10.72 0.68 -4.43
CA GLU A 3 11.65 0.81 -5.54
C GLU A 3 11.76 2.26 -6.03
N LEU A 4 10.62 2.94 -6.23
CA LEU A 4 10.63 4.34 -6.65
C LEU A 4 11.18 5.26 -5.57
N LEU A 5 10.88 5.00 -4.29
CA LEU A 5 11.49 5.73 -3.18
C LEU A 5 13.02 5.57 -3.18
N LEU A 6 13.52 4.36 -3.39
CA LEU A 6 14.95 4.09 -3.48
C LEU A 6 15.59 4.79 -4.69
N ILE A 7 14.92 4.78 -5.84
CA ILE A 7 15.38 5.50 -7.05
C ILE A 7 15.42 7.00 -6.79
N ASP A 8 14.40 7.58 -6.16
CA ASP A 8 14.38 9.00 -5.81
C ASP A 8 15.47 9.36 -4.78
N CYS A 9 15.66 8.53 -3.75
CA CYS A 9 16.74 8.71 -2.78
C CYS A 9 18.12 8.66 -3.47
N LEU A 10 18.30 7.73 -4.39
CA LEU A 10 19.51 7.63 -5.19
C LEU A 10 19.70 8.84 -6.11
N ALA A 11 18.63 9.32 -6.75
CA ALA A 11 18.65 10.50 -7.59
C ALA A 11 19.07 11.76 -6.80
N VAL A 12 18.52 11.94 -5.60
CA VAL A 12 18.92 13.04 -4.69
C VAL A 12 20.37 12.90 -4.28
N PHE A 13 20.80 11.70 -3.90
CA PHE A 13 22.19 11.44 -3.48
C PHE A 13 23.19 11.71 -4.60
N ILE A 14 22.93 11.20 -5.81
CA ILE A 14 23.78 11.44 -7.00
C ILE A 14 23.85 12.93 -7.34
N GLY A 15 22.73 13.67 -7.22
CA GLY A 15 22.70 15.11 -7.43
C GLY A 15 23.71 15.85 -6.56
N PHE A 16 23.83 15.47 -5.30
CA PHE A 16 24.81 16.07 -4.38
C PHE A 16 26.26 15.63 -4.62
N ILE A 17 26.47 14.37 -5.01
CA ILE A 17 27.80 13.89 -5.42
C ILE A 17 28.32 14.69 -6.63
N LEU A 18 27.47 14.88 -7.65
CA LEU A 18 27.84 15.63 -8.86
C LEU A 18 28.06 17.11 -8.60
N ALA A 19 27.39 17.70 -7.60
CA ALA A 19 27.58 19.08 -7.22
C ALA A 19 29.01 19.38 -6.67
N GLY A 20 29.67 18.40 -6.07
CA GLY A 20 31.08 18.51 -5.66
C GLY A 20 32.01 18.81 -6.83
N LYS A 21 31.71 18.32 -8.03
CA LYS A 21 32.48 18.57 -9.26
C LYS A 21 32.43 20.03 -9.73
N VAL A 22 31.37 20.76 -9.45
CA VAL A 22 31.22 22.17 -9.85
C VAL A 22 32.32 23.04 -9.24
N ARG A 23 32.95 22.61 -8.15
CA ARG A 23 34.03 23.31 -7.46
C ARG A 23 35.44 22.91 -7.96
N GLY A 24 35.55 22.03 -8.96
CA GLY A 24 36.82 21.53 -9.48
C GLY A 24 37.49 20.48 -8.61
N GLU A 25 36.78 19.91 -7.65
CA GLU A 25 37.23 18.81 -6.79
C GLU A 25 37.08 17.44 -7.48
N ALA A 26 37.63 16.39 -6.88
CA ALA A 26 37.47 15.01 -7.35
C ALA A 26 35.98 14.64 -7.53
N TRP A 27 35.68 13.66 -8.42
CA TRP A 27 34.34 13.20 -8.73
C TRP A 27 33.49 12.88 -7.50
N ILE A 28 34.12 12.50 -6.41
CA ILE A 28 33.49 12.21 -5.13
C ILE A 28 34.14 13.12 -4.09
N SER A 29 33.49 14.25 -3.78
CA SER A 29 33.95 15.09 -2.69
C SER A 29 33.37 14.62 -1.36
N PRO A 30 34.13 14.62 -0.26
CA PRO A 30 33.63 14.29 1.07
C PRO A 30 32.43 15.17 1.47
N GLU A 31 32.42 16.44 1.05
CA GLU A 31 31.33 17.39 1.33
C GLU A 31 30.02 16.99 0.64
N GLY A 32 30.08 16.55 -0.63
CA GLY A 32 28.93 16.08 -1.39
C GLY A 32 28.33 14.81 -0.80
N ILE A 33 29.17 13.87 -0.36
CA ILE A 33 28.72 12.64 0.32
C ILE A 33 28.04 12.99 1.65
N ASN A 34 28.66 13.84 2.47
CA ASN A 34 28.11 14.23 3.76
C ASN A 34 26.77 14.96 3.63
N LEU A 35 26.65 15.86 2.66
CA LEU A 35 25.37 16.52 2.36
C LEU A 35 24.31 15.57 1.85
N GLY A 36 24.68 14.65 0.95
CA GLY A 36 23.76 13.62 0.47
C GLY A 36 23.24 12.73 1.59
N LEU A 37 24.12 12.26 2.48
CA LEU A 37 23.76 11.45 3.64
C LEU A 37 22.83 12.19 4.63
N LEU A 38 22.97 13.50 4.75
CA LEU A 38 22.09 14.32 5.59
C LEU A 38 20.73 14.56 4.93
N ILE A 39 20.71 14.86 3.64
CA ILE A 39 19.52 15.29 2.91
C ILE A 39 18.59 14.13 2.58
N VAL A 40 19.13 12.98 2.18
CA VAL A 40 18.34 11.83 1.73
C VAL A 40 17.35 11.34 2.79
N PRO A 41 17.71 11.14 4.07
CA PRO A 41 16.74 10.71 5.09
C PRO A 41 15.62 11.73 5.32
N VAL A 42 15.96 13.02 5.32
CA VAL A 42 14.97 14.10 5.51
C VAL A 42 14.02 14.18 4.31
N TYR A 43 14.55 14.04 3.09
CA TYR A 43 13.75 13.97 1.87
C TYR A 43 12.81 12.76 1.91
N ALA A 44 13.33 11.58 2.20
CA ALA A 44 12.55 10.35 2.25
C ALA A 44 11.39 10.47 3.25
N LEU A 45 11.66 10.96 4.46
CA LEU A 45 10.64 11.18 5.48
C LEU A 45 9.55 12.13 5.01
N LEU A 46 9.92 13.27 4.41
CA LEU A 46 8.97 14.26 3.92
C LEU A 46 8.18 13.76 2.71
N ALA A 47 8.82 13.08 1.77
CA ALA A 47 8.16 12.52 0.60
C ALA A 47 7.15 11.43 0.99
N ILE A 48 7.48 10.58 1.96
CA ILE A 48 6.56 9.59 2.52
C ILE A 48 5.41 10.27 3.27
N ASN A 49 5.69 11.26 4.11
CA ASN A 49 4.66 11.97 4.87
C ASN A 49 3.67 12.73 3.96
N ARG A 50 4.13 13.21 2.82
CA ARG A 50 3.29 13.87 1.80
C ARG A 50 2.58 12.90 0.85
N SER A 51 2.65 11.60 1.13
CA SER A 51 2.02 10.56 0.30
C SER A 51 2.42 10.66 -1.18
N ALA A 52 3.72 10.96 -1.46
CA ALA A 52 4.22 11.12 -2.82
C ALA A 52 4.32 9.80 -3.60
N TYR A 53 4.07 8.68 -2.92
CA TYR A 53 4.16 7.31 -3.46
C TYR A 53 2.84 6.56 -3.40
N THR A 54 1.70 7.23 -3.21
CA THR A 54 0.38 6.58 -3.30
C THR A 54 0.01 6.30 -4.75
N ILE A 55 -0.78 5.26 -4.97
CA ILE A 55 -1.21 4.85 -6.32
C ILE A 55 -1.91 5.99 -7.05
N GLU A 56 -2.81 6.68 -6.35
CA GLU A 56 -3.57 7.80 -6.92
C GLU A 56 -2.63 8.92 -7.40
N VAL A 57 -1.55 9.17 -6.66
CA VAL A 57 -0.56 10.19 -7.03
C VAL A 57 0.34 9.71 -8.15
N LEU A 58 0.71 8.43 -8.16
CA LEU A 58 1.58 7.87 -9.20
C LEU A 58 0.90 7.75 -10.57
N GLN A 59 -0.42 7.67 -10.60
CA GLN A 59 -1.20 7.70 -11.83
C GLN A 59 -1.25 9.09 -12.48
N ASP A 60 -1.13 10.16 -11.67
CA ASP A 60 -1.06 11.55 -12.15
C ASP A 60 0.39 12.04 -12.14
N GLN A 61 0.95 12.21 -13.35
CA GLN A 61 2.33 12.67 -13.53
C GLN A 61 2.58 14.02 -12.90
N ALA A 62 1.63 14.97 -13.05
CA ALA A 62 1.80 16.34 -12.54
C ALA A 62 1.79 16.37 -11.02
N GLU A 63 0.85 15.63 -10.39
CA GLU A 63 0.74 15.56 -8.94
C GLU A 63 1.93 14.81 -8.32
N SER A 64 2.38 13.72 -8.96
CA SER A 64 3.55 12.95 -8.55
C SER A 64 4.82 13.82 -8.53
N LEU A 65 5.03 14.58 -9.60
CA LEU A 65 6.16 15.50 -9.73
C LEU A 65 6.06 16.65 -8.71
N ARG A 66 4.89 17.25 -8.57
CA ARG A 66 4.64 18.34 -7.63
C ARG A 66 4.95 17.93 -6.19
N ARG A 67 4.52 16.75 -5.75
CA ARG A 67 4.75 16.26 -4.38
C ARG A 67 6.22 15.97 -4.11
N SER A 68 6.93 15.33 -5.04
CA SER A 68 8.36 15.04 -4.87
C SER A 68 9.21 16.29 -4.86
N LEU A 69 8.97 17.24 -5.77
CA LEU A 69 9.68 18.53 -5.79
C LEU A 69 9.37 19.38 -4.55
N THR A 70 8.12 19.35 -4.08
CA THR A 70 7.75 20.08 -2.84
C THR A 70 8.44 19.45 -1.63
N ALA A 71 8.58 18.11 -1.58
CA ALA A 71 9.34 17.44 -0.53
C ALA A 71 10.81 17.85 -0.56
N LEU A 72 11.43 17.91 -1.76
CA LEU A 72 12.80 18.38 -1.92
C LEU A 72 12.97 19.84 -1.46
N PHE A 73 12.04 20.72 -1.86
CA PHE A 73 12.06 22.12 -1.48
C PHE A 73 11.95 22.32 0.04
N VAL A 74 11.04 21.59 0.70
CA VAL A 74 10.91 21.65 2.17
C VAL A 74 12.13 21.06 2.86
N THR A 75 12.71 20.00 2.31
CA THR A 75 13.99 19.43 2.80
C THR A 75 15.09 20.49 2.76
N MET A 76 15.21 21.20 1.64
CA MET A 76 16.15 22.31 1.49
C MET A 76 15.96 23.36 2.59
N LEU A 77 14.73 23.81 2.81
CA LEU A 77 14.44 24.83 3.84
C LEU A 77 14.84 24.33 5.25
N ILE A 78 14.54 23.09 5.57
CA ILE A 78 14.90 22.48 6.86
C ILE A 78 16.42 22.43 7.02
N VAL A 79 17.14 21.94 6.01
CA VAL A 79 18.60 21.84 6.08
C VAL A 79 19.27 23.22 6.16
N LEU A 80 18.77 24.22 5.43
CA LEU A 80 19.24 25.61 5.55
C LEU A 80 18.97 26.19 6.94
N MET A 81 17.80 25.93 7.52
CA MET A 81 17.46 26.37 8.87
C MET A 81 18.42 25.76 9.91
N PHE A 82 18.66 24.44 9.83
CA PHE A 82 19.63 23.79 10.71
C PHE A 82 21.04 24.32 10.49
N GLY A 83 21.47 24.50 9.24
CA GLY A 83 22.78 25.09 8.90
C GLY A 83 22.98 26.48 9.50
N PHE A 84 21.92 27.28 9.53
CA PHE A 84 21.95 28.60 10.16
C PHE A 84 22.10 28.49 11.69
N PHE A 85 21.27 27.67 12.35
CA PHE A 85 21.28 27.52 13.82
C PHE A 85 22.62 26.93 14.33
N PHE A 86 23.20 25.98 13.61
CA PHE A 86 24.47 25.34 14.01
C PHE A 86 25.71 26.10 13.51
N GLN A 87 25.54 27.28 12.92
CA GLN A 87 26.65 28.07 12.35
C GLN A 87 27.53 27.28 11.37
N ALA A 88 26.96 26.27 10.70
CA ALA A 88 27.66 25.41 9.76
C ALA A 88 27.98 26.08 8.41
N GLY A 89 27.80 27.39 8.30
CA GLY A 89 28.00 28.16 7.07
C GLY A 89 29.43 28.18 6.54
N THR A 90 30.43 27.82 7.37
CA THR A 90 31.83 27.67 6.97
C THR A 90 32.17 26.26 6.47
N LEU A 91 31.33 25.24 6.81
CA LEU A 91 31.56 23.85 6.48
C LEU A 91 30.93 23.41 5.15
N VAL A 92 29.97 24.22 4.63
CA VAL A 92 29.22 23.84 3.42
C VAL A 92 29.31 24.94 2.38
N SER A 93 29.78 24.61 1.20
CA SER A 93 29.81 25.53 0.06
C SER A 93 28.38 25.85 -0.39
N ARG A 94 28.01 27.13 -0.37
CA ARG A 94 26.67 27.61 -0.83
C ARG A 94 26.43 27.24 -2.29
N LEU A 95 27.48 27.32 -3.13
CA LEU A 95 27.40 26.99 -4.55
C LEU A 95 27.17 25.47 -4.74
N ALA A 96 27.92 24.63 -4.03
CA ALA A 96 27.76 23.18 -4.09
C ALA A 96 26.37 22.76 -3.59
N PHE A 97 25.86 23.38 -2.53
CA PHE A 97 24.51 23.14 -2.02
C PHE A 97 23.44 23.49 -3.06
N ALA A 98 23.51 24.69 -3.66
CA ALA A 98 22.57 25.12 -4.69
C ALA A 98 22.62 24.21 -5.93
N ALA A 99 23.83 23.89 -6.41
CA ALA A 99 24.04 23.00 -7.54
C ALA A 99 23.49 21.59 -7.25
N GLY A 100 23.68 21.07 -6.03
CA GLY A 100 23.17 19.78 -5.59
C GLY A 100 21.66 19.72 -5.62
N ILE A 101 20.97 20.76 -5.13
CA ILE A 101 19.51 20.82 -5.17
C ILE A 101 19.00 20.90 -6.60
N CYS A 102 19.60 21.74 -7.45
CA CYS A 102 19.20 21.83 -8.85
C CYS A 102 19.39 20.48 -9.58
N ALA A 103 20.55 19.85 -9.40
CA ALA A 103 20.82 18.54 -10.00
C ALA A 103 19.84 17.47 -9.47
N SER A 104 19.60 17.42 -8.16
CA SER A 104 18.63 16.51 -7.55
C SER A 104 17.23 16.72 -8.10
N GLY A 105 16.80 18.00 -8.26
CA GLY A 105 15.51 18.34 -8.84
C GLY A 105 15.38 17.86 -10.29
N ILE A 106 16.44 18.03 -11.11
CA ILE A 106 16.46 17.52 -12.49
C ILE A 106 16.37 16.01 -12.51
N PHE A 107 17.15 15.30 -11.68
CA PHE A 107 17.11 13.83 -11.61
C PHE A 107 15.74 13.33 -11.16
N LEU A 108 15.12 13.96 -10.16
CA LEU A 108 13.76 13.62 -9.74
C LEU A 108 12.74 13.83 -10.88
N CYS A 109 12.86 14.90 -11.66
CA CYS A 109 12.01 15.10 -12.82
C CYS A 109 12.19 13.96 -13.84
N VAL A 110 13.43 13.61 -14.15
CA VAL A 110 13.74 12.54 -15.11
C VAL A 110 13.23 11.19 -14.62
N THR A 111 13.49 10.82 -13.36
CA THR A 111 13.04 9.54 -12.80
C THR A 111 11.51 9.45 -12.76
N ARG A 112 10.81 10.52 -12.40
CA ARG A 112 9.34 10.55 -12.36
C ARG A 112 8.72 10.46 -13.75
N VAL A 113 9.26 11.17 -14.73
CA VAL A 113 8.79 11.08 -16.13
C VAL A 113 9.05 9.67 -16.70
N ALA A 114 10.25 9.13 -16.48
CA ALA A 114 10.60 7.78 -16.92
C ALA A 114 9.71 6.72 -16.26
N PHE A 115 9.44 6.85 -14.97
CA PHE A 115 8.56 5.95 -14.23
C PHE A 115 7.11 6.03 -14.74
N HIS A 116 6.59 7.23 -14.98
CA HIS A 116 5.25 7.39 -15.55
C HIS A 116 5.14 6.80 -16.96
N TYR A 117 6.16 6.97 -17.79
CA TYR A 117 6.22 6.33 -19.11
C TYR A 117 6.24 4.79 -18.98
N PHE A 118 7.03 4.27 -18.06
CA PHE A 118 7.06 2.82 -17.74
C PHE A 118 5.69 2.31 -17.32
N LEU A 119 4.98 3.01 -16.42
CA LEU A 119 3.64 2.64 -15.99
C LEU A 119 2.65 2.59 -17.16
N ARG A 120 2.65 3.61 -18.02
CA ARG A 120 1.75 3.66 -19.19
C ARG A 120 1.99 2.53 -20.17
N THR A 121 3.24 2.07 -20.28
CA THR A 121 3.63 1.01 -21.22
C THR A 121 3.31 -0.38 -20.69
N HIS A 122 3.53 -0.61 -19.39
CA HIS A 122 3.38 -1.95 -18.81
C HIS A 122 2.03 -2.16 -18.10
N TYR A 123 1.35 -1.09 -17.69
CA TYR A 123 0.07 -1.12 -16.99
C TYR A 123 -0.95 -0.18 -17.65
N PRO A 124 -1.35 -0.44 -18.92
CA PRO A 124 -2.26 0.44 -19.66
C PRO A 124 -3.64 0.54 -19.01
N ASP A 125 -4.06 -0.50 -18.30
CA ASP A 125 -5.37 -0.59 -17.62
C ASP A 125 -5.36 0.02 -16.21
N GLY A 126 -4.20 0.53 -15.77
CA GLY A 126 -4.01 1.13 -14.44
C GLY A 126 -3.35 0.19 -13.43
N LEU A 127 -3.05 0.74 -12.25
CA LEU A 127 -2.36 0.03 -11.14
C LEU A 127 -3.31 -0.58 -10.12
N ILE A 128 -4.61 -0.36 -10.29
CA ILE A 128 -5.66 -0.79 -9.37
C ILE A 128 -6.55 -1.77 -10.10
N ASP A 129 -6.65 -2.98 -9.58
CA ASP A 129 -7.58 -3.98 -10.10
C ASP A 129 -9.00 -3.65 -9.63
N ILE A 130 -9.83 -3.24 -10.59
CA ILE A 130 -11.21 -2.86 -10.35
C ILE A 130 -12.13 -3.97 -10.85
N LEU A 131 -13.03 -4.42 -10.00
CA LEU A 131 -14.10 -5.35 -10.34
C LEU A 131 -15.44 -4.60 -10.37
N LEU A 132 -16.11 -4.63 -11.51
CA LEU A 132 -17.47 -4.15 -11.64
C LEU A 132 -18.44 -5.32 -11.53
N ILE A 133 -19.31 -5.30 -10.53
CA ILE A 133 -20.39 -6.28 -10.35
C ILE A 133 -21.71 -5.62 -10.75
N THR A 134 -22.38 -6.19 -11.75
CA THR A 134 -23.69 -5.72 -12.20
C THR A 134 -24.80 -6.60 -11.62
N ASP A 135 -25.81 -5.99 -11.01
CA ASP A 135 -26.95 -6.69 -10.42
C ASP A 135 -28.26 -5.99 -10.81
N GLY A 136 -28.74 -6.34 -12.02
CA GLY A 136 -29.99 -5.81 -12.57
C GLY A 136 -29.88 -4.45 -13.25
N HIS A 137 -28.74 -3.77 -13.14
CA HIS A 137 -28.46 -2.52 -13.84
C HIS A 137 -27.17 -2.65 -14.66
N GLN A 138 -27.22 -2.25 -15.93
CA GLN A 138 -26.04 -2.12 -16.80
C GLN A 138 -25.74 -0.63 -16.99
N PRO A 139 -24.62 -0.14 -16.47
CA PRO A 139 -24.27 1.25 -16.64
C PRO A 139 -23.94 1.56 -18.10
N GLU A 140 -24.59 2.59 -18.67
CA GLU A 140 -24.33 3.04 -20.03
C GLU A 140 -22.94 3.70 -20.14
N GLY A 141 -22.24 3.46 -21.24
CA GLY A 141 -20.98 4.15 -21.54
C GLY A 141 -19.74 3.55 -20.90
N PHE A 142 -19.82 2.40 -20.25
CA PHE A 142 -18.64 1.67 -19.75
C PHE A 142 -18.08 0.76 -20.85
N SER A 143 -16.98 1.17 -21.45
CA SER A 143 -16.14 0.23 -22.18
C SER A 143 -15.42 -0.66 -21.16
N SER A 144 -15.36 -1.95 -21.43
CA SER A 144 -14.83 -3.04 -20.63
C SER A 144 -13.31 -2.91 -20.29
N ARG A 145 -12.92 -1.80 -19.65
CA ARG A 145 -11.57 -1.62 -19.10
C ARG A 145 -11.41 -2.17 -17.68
N GLY A 146 -12.07 -3.27 -17.38
CA GLY A 146 -12.01 -3.91 -16.08
C GLY A 146 -12.74 -5.25 -16.10
N ASN A 147 -12.43 -6.11 -15.16
CA ASN A 147 -13.18 -7.35 -14.97
C ASN A 147 -14.63 -6.99 -14.60
N MET A 148 -15.58 -7.38 -15.46
CA MET A 148 -17.01 -7.20 -15.22
C MET A 148 -17.66 -8.56 -15.03
N ILE A 149 -18.42 -8.71 -13.96
CA ILE A 149 -19.20 -9.91 -13.69
C ILE A 149 -20.67 -9.55 -13.44
N ASN A 150 -21.56 -10.43 -13.86
CA ASN A 150 -22.98 -10.29 -13.56
C ASN A 150 -23.30 -11.14 -12.33
N ALA A 151 -23.80 -10.50 -11.27
CA ALA A 151 -24.10 -11.15 -10.00
C ALA A 151 -25.09 -12.32 -10.15
N ARG A 152 -26.07 -12.18 -11.05
CA ARG A 152 -27.08 -13.22 -11.27
C ARG A 152 -26.52 -14.46 -11.98
N THR A 153 -25.62 -14.28 -12.96
CA THR A 153 -25.00 -15.41 -13.67
C THR A 153 -24.04 -16.18 -12.77
N GLU A 154 -23.35 -15.49 -11.87
CA GLU A 154 -22.44 -16.10 -10.88
C GLU A 154 -23.15 -16.61 -9.62
N GLY A 155 -24.46 -16.43 -9.53
CA GLY A 155 -25.25 -16.84 -8.36
C GLY A 155 -24.86 -16.11 -7.09
N ILE A 156 -24.48 -14.84 -7.23
CA ILE A 156 -24.11 -13.94 -6.13
C ILE A 156 -25.32 -13.08 -5.79
N GLU A 157 -26.16 -13.55 -4.87
CA GLU A 157 -27.23 -12.74 -4.30
C GLU A 157 -26.75 -12.13 -2.98
N PRO A 158 -26.92 -10.80 -2.74
CA PRO A 158 -26.42 -10.16 -1.54
C PRO A 158 -27.17 -10.60 -0.28
N ASP A 159 -26.75 -11.70 0.33
CA ASP A 159 -27.26 -12.26 1.58
C ASP A 159 -26.11 -12.64 2.51
N LEU A 160 -26.00 -11.97 3.65
CA LEU A 160 -24.98 -12.25 4.67
C LEU A 160 -25.14 -13.63 5.35
N ASN A 161 -26.33 -14.19 5.32
CA ASN A 161 -26.63 -15.46 5.97
C ASN A 161 -26.34 -16.67 5.06
N ASN A 162 -25.92 -16.43 3.82
CA ASN A 162 -25.61 -17.48 2.85
C ASN A 162 -24.09 -17.70 2.73
N PRO A 163 -23.49 -18.71 3.41
CA PRO A 163 -22.05 -18.93 3.38
C PRO A 163 -21.53 -19.28 1.97
N ASN A 164 -22.34 -19.95 1.16
CA ASN A 164 -21.94 -20.33 -0.20
C ASN A 164 -21.80 -19.11 -1.10
N MET A 165 -22.74 -18.16 -0.98
CA MET A 165 -22.66 -16.89 -1.69
C MET A 165 -21.40 -16.08 -1.26
N LEU A 166 -21.17 -15.97 0.06
CA LEU A 166 -19.99 -15.27 0.60
C LEU A 166 -18.70 -15.89 0.11
N ASN A 167 -18.62 -17.21 0.01
CA ASN A 167 -17.44 -17.91 -0.51
C ASN A 167 -17.22 -17.65 -2.01
N ARG A 168 -18.29 -17.66 -2.82
CA ARG A 168 -18.22 -17.31 -4.25
C ARG A 168 -17.77 -15.88 -4.44
N LEU A 169 -18.38 -14.95 -3.72
CA LEU A 169 -17.98 -13.54 -3.75
C LEU A 169 -16.51 -13.39 -3.35
N ALA A 170 -16.06 -14.06 -2.28
CA ALA A 170 -14.67 -14.03 -1.84
C ALA A 170 -13.71 -14.54 -2.92
N ALA A 171 -14.12 -15.55 -3.70
CA ALA A 171 -13.32 -16.04 -4.83
C ALA A 171 -13.21 -14.99 -5.95
N CYS A 172 -14.31 -14.28 -6.27
CA CYS A 172 -14.28 -13.20 -7.25
C CYS A 172 -13.47 -11.98 -6.79
N LEU A 173 -13.38 -11.76 -5.48
CA LEU A 173 -12.65 -10.63 -4.88
C LEU A 173 -11.13 -10.89 -4.73
N GLN A 174 -10.65 -12.07 -5.14
CA GLN A 174 -9.22 -12.39 -5.04
C GLN A 174 -8.38 -11.52 -5.99
N GLY A 175 -7.44 -10.77 -5.42
CA GLY A 175 -6.58 -9.87 -6.20
C GLY A 175 -7.22 -8.53 -6.57
N VAL A 176 -8.49 -8.30 -6.21
CA VAL A 176 -9.21 -7.07 -6.50
C VAL A 176 -8.95 -6.03 -5.41
N ASP A 177 -8.59 -4.81 -5.83
CA ASP A 177 -8.33 -3.68 -4.92
C ASP A 177 -9.58 -2.84 -4.64
N ARG A 178 -10.48 -2.76 -5.63
CA ARG A 178 -11.68 -1.93 -5.58
C ARG A 178 -12.84 -2.64 -6.27
N VAL A 179 -13.97 -2.69 -5.59
CA VAL A 179 -15.21 -3.26 -6.13
C VAL A 179 -16.23 -2.16 -6.33
N ILE A 180 -16.86 -2.17 -7.48
CA ILE A 180 -17.94 -1.25 -7.82
C ILE A 180 -19.18 -2.09 -8.11
N ILE A 181 -20.29 -1.77 -7.44
CA ILE A 181 -21.57 -2.44 -7.63
C ILE A 181 -22.51 -1.53 -8.40
N ALA A 182 -23.01 -2.02 -9.53
CA ALA A 182 -24.12 -1.40 -10.25
C ALA A 182 -25.38 -2.21 -9.97
N CYS A 183 -26.25 -1.71 -9.08
CA CYS A 183 -27.47 -2.40 -8.65
C CYS A 183 -28.63 -1.42 -8.52
N THR A 184 -29.86 -1.96 -8.49
CA THR A 184 -31.06 -1.18 -8.24
C THR A 184 -31.11 -0.62 -6.81
N SER A 185 -31.82 0.47 -6.60
CA SER A 185 -31.93 1.16 -5.29
C SER A 185 -32.38 0.23 -4.16
N GLU A 186 -33.26 -0.72 -4.44
CA GLU A 186 -33.74 -1.70 -3.45
C GLU A 186 -32.64 -2.63 -2.92
N ARG A 187 -31.62 -2.93 -3.75
CA ARG A 187 -30.53 -3.86 -3.40
C ARG A 187 -29.29 -3.18 -2.82
N GLN A 188 -29.23 -1.86 -2.86
CA GLN A 188 -28.07 -1.08 -2.37
C GLN A 188 -27.77 -1.37 -0.90
N HIS A 189 -28.80 -1.45 -0.06
CA HIS A 189 -28.62 -1.73 1.36
C HIS A 189 -28.00 -3.12 1.60
N ALA A 190 -28.49 -4.15 0.94
CA ALA A 190 -27.98 -5.51 1.07
C ALA A 190 -26.51 -5.59 0.59
N TRP A 191 -26.18 -4.99 -0.58
CA TRP A 191 -24.82 -4.90 -1.07
C TRP A 191 -23.89 -4.11 -0.15
N SER A 192 -24.38 -3.03 0.47
CA SER A 192 -23.58 -2.25 1.41
C SER A 192 -23.14 -3.08 2.63
N LEU A 193 -24.03 -3.92 3.16
CA LEU A 193 -23.74 -4.82 4.27
C LEU A 193 -22.71 -5.91 3.85
N VAL A 194 -22.90 -6.51 2.69
CA VAL A 194 -21.99 -7.54 2.15
C VAL A 194 -20.59 -6.97 1.93
N LEU A 195 -20.47 -5.79 1.32
CA LEU A 195 -19.18 -5.13 1.09
C LEU A 195 -18.48 -4.76 2.40
N LYS A 196 -19.23 -4.30 3.41
CA LYS A 196 -18.66 -4.05 4.75
C LYS A 196 -18.15 -5.33 5.40
N GLY A 197 -18.88 -6.44 5.26
CA GLY A 197 -18.47 -7.75 5.76
C GLY A 197 -17.23 -8.31 5.03
N ALA A 198 -17.11 -8.06 3.73
CA ALA A 198 -15.96 -8.50 2.92
C ALA A 198 -14.66 -7.73 3.21
N ASN A 199 -14.74 -6.59 3.93
CA ASN A 199 -13.58 -5.77 4.30
C ASN A 199 -12.73 -5.35 3.08
N ILE A 200 -13.39 -4.96 2.00
CA ILE A 200 -12.80 -4.46 0.77
C ILE A 200 -13.26 -3.02 0.50
N ARG A 201 -12.51 -2.27 -0.29
CA ARG A 201 -12.98 -0.97 -0.79
C ARG A 201 -14.14 -1.19 -1.75
N GLY A 202 -15.36 -0.95 -1.27
CA GLY A 202 -16.58 -1.13 -2.03
C GLY A 202 -17.31 0.19 -2.25
N GLU A 203 -17.75 0.38 -3.48
CA GLU A 203 -18.52 1.54 -3.92
C GLU A 203 -19.79 1.06 -4.64
N ILE A 204 -20.88 1.80 -4.48
CA ILE A 204 -22.15 1.52 -5.16
C ILE A 204 -22.44 2.68 -6.10
N MET A 205 -22.82 2.36 -7.35
CA MET A 205 -23.23 3.37 -8.33
C MET A 205 -24.55 3.99 -7.92
N LEU A 206 -24.64 5.31 -8.04
CA LEU A 206 -25.85 6.08 -7.77
C LEU A 206 -26.74 6.10 -9.01
N GLU A 207 -27.96 5.63 -8.86
CA GLU A 207 -29.06 5.91 -9.79
C GLU A 207 -30.05 6.93 -9.24
N ASP A 208 -30.26 6.92 -7.90
CA ASP A 208 -31.18 7.84 -7.22
C ASP A 208 -30.74 8.16 -5.78
N GLN A 209 -31.25 9.30 -5.25
CA GLN A 209 -30.76 10.00 -4.05
C GLN A 209 -31.09 9.36 -2.69
N HIS A 210 -31.12 8.07 -2.53
CA HIS A 210 -31.32 7.45 -1.20
C HIS A 210 -30.01 7.04 -0.54
N MET A 211 -29.45 7.93 0.28
CA MET A 211 -28.18 7.71 0.98
C MET A 211 -28.38 6.91 2.27
N VAL A 212 -28.02 5.62 2.28
CA VAL A 212 -27.93 4.84 3.53
C VAL A 212 -26.48 4.37 3.75
N GLY A 213 -25.85 4.86 4.82
CA GLY A 213 -24.55 4.37 5.28
C GLY A 213 -23.35 4.74 4.39
N VAL A 214 -23.42 5.89 3.73
CA VAL A 214 -22.38 6.40 2.84
C VAL A 214 -21.20 6.99 3.62
N LEU A 215 -19.98 6.60 3.25
CA LEU A 215 -18.72 7.12 3.81
C LEU A 215 -18.16 8.28 3.02
N GLY A 216 -18.64 8.52 1.79
CA GLY A 216 -18.19 9.58 0.90
C GLY A 216 -18.65 9.39 -0.54
N LEU A 217 -18.37 10.39 -1.37
CA LEU A 217 -18.61 10.35 -2.81
C LEU A 217 -17.31 9.90 -3.52
N GLY A 218 -17.47 9.07 -4.52
CA GLY A 218 -16.42 8.65 -5.44
C GLY A 218 -16.81 8.98 -6.88
N ARG A 219 -15.95 8.64 -7.84
CA ARG A 219 -16.23 8.77 -9.27
C ARG A 219 -15.68 7.57 -10.01
N TYR A 220 -16.45 7.07 -10.96
CA TYR A 220 -16.04 6.01 -11.86
C TYR A 220 -16.52 6.32 -13.28
N GLY A 221 -15.59 6.67 -14.17
CA GLY A 221 -15.92 7.18 -15.49
C GLY A 221 -16.80 8.43 -15.43
N PRO A 222 -17.93 8.48 -16.19
CA PRO A 222 -18.86 9.58 -16.16
C PRO A 222 -19.79 9.58 -14.92
N SER A 223 -19.91 8.47 -14.21
CA SER A 223 -20.89 8.28 -13.12
C SER A 223 -20.30 8.62 -11.75
N GLU A 224 -21.14 9.21 -10.89
CA GLU A 224 -20.84 9.37 -9.47
C GLU A 224 -21.10 8.06 -8.73
N THR A 225 -20.29 7.78 -7.71
CA THR A 225 -20.38 6.57 -6.88
C THR A 225 -20.43 6.93 -5.40
N LEU A 226 -21.09 6.07 -4.63
CA LEU A 226 -21.10 6.17 -3.18
C LEU A 226 -20.07 5.20 -2.58
N ILE A 227 -19.16 5.73 -1.79
CA ILE A 227 -18.23 4.90 -1.02
C ILE A 227 -18.96 4.38 0.19
N VAL A 228 -19.29 3.10 0.22
CA VAL A 228 -20.01 2.45 1.34
C VAL A 228 -19.10 1.64 2.24
N SER A 229 -17.91 1.29 1.76
CA SER A 229 -16.88 0.60 2.53
C SER A 229 -15.50 1.10 2.16
N ARG A 230 -14.68 1.41 3.16
CA ARG A 230 -13.25 1.62 2.98
C ARG A 230 -12.55 0.38 3.52
N GLY A 231 -11.68 -0.22 2.73
CA GLY A 231 -10.81 -1.29 3.22
C GLY A 231 -10.01 -0.82 4.45
N PRO A 232 -9.50 -1.74 5.28
CA PRO A 232 -8.92 -1.39 6.59
C PRO A 232 -7.72 -0.44 6.49
N LEU A 233 -6.99 -0.50 5.40
CA LEU A 233 -5.81 0.33 5.16
C LEU A 233 -5.64 0.56 3.66
N SER A 234 -5.26 1.79 3.26
CA SER A 234 -4.77 2.06 1.89
C SER A 234 -3.52 1.21 1.61
N MET A 235 -3.22 0.94 0.34
CA MET A 235 -2.05 0.15 -0.08
C MET A 235 -0.76 0.65 0.60
N GLU A 236 -0.53 1.96 0.60
CA GLU A 236 0.61 2.59 1.27
C GLU A 236 0.68 2.26 2.79
N LYS A 237 -0.47 2.31 3.47
CA LYS A 237 -0.53 1.99 4.90
C LYS A 237 -0.35 0.50 5.16
N GLN A 238 -0.76 -0.36 4.23
CA GLN A 238 -0.54 -1.80 4.31
C GLN A 238 0.95 -2.13 4.19
N GLU A 239 1.68 -1.48 3.26
CA GLU A 239 3.12 -1.66 3.11
C GLU A 239 3.89 -1.16 4.34
N LYS A 240 3.58 0.04 4.82
CA LYS A 240 4.17 0.57 6.07
C LYS A 240 3.94 -0.38 7.24
N LYS A 241 2.70 -0.90 7.36
CA LYS A 241 2.37 -1.91 8.37
C LYS A 241 3.19 -3.17 8.16
N ARG A 242 3.33 -3.68 6.93
CA ARG A 242 4.09 -4.90 6.64
C ARG A 242 5.56 -4.76 7.01
N ILE A 243 6.17 -3.61 6.69
CA ILE A 243 7.56 -3.32 7.07
C ILE A 243 7.69 -3.30 8.60
N LEU A 244 6.78 -2.60 9.30
CA LEU A 244 6.78 -2.55 10.75
C LEU A 244 6.59 -3.94 11.36
N ASP A 245 5.62 -4.70 10.87
CA ASP A 245 5.35 -6.06 11.33
C ASP A 245 6.60 -6.95 11.18
N LEU A 246 7.30 -6.90 10.04
CA LEU A 246 8.53 -7.65 9.80
C LEU A 246 9.69 -7.17 10.66
N ALA A 247 9.84 -5.85 10.81
CA ALA A 247 10.91 -5.24 11.63
C ALA A 247 10.79 -5.61 13.12
N VAL A 248 9.58 -5.86 13.61
CA VAL A 248 9.34 -6.29 14.98
C VAL A 248 9.36 -7.83 15.10
N THR A 249 8.74 -8.52 14.13
CA THR A 249 8.58 -9.97 14.21
C THR A 249 9.89 -10.72 14.01
N ILE A 250 10.75 -10.30 13.07
CA ILE A 250 12.00 -11.02 12.80
C ILE A 250 12.94 -10.97 14.02
N PRO A 251 13.29 -9.79 14.59
CA PRO A 251 14.10 -9.75 15.81
C PRO A 251 13.43 -10.46 16.98
N GLY A 252 12.10 -10.32 17.12
CA GLY A 252 11.35 -11.01 18.17
C GLY A 252 11.44 -12.53 18.08
N LEU A 253 11.32 -13.10 16.86
CA LEU A 253 11.49 -14.53 16.62
C LEU A 253 12.92 -15.00 16.96
N ILE A 254 13.93 -14.23 16.56
CA ILE A 254 15.33 -14.56 16.84
C ILE A 254 15.56 -14.56 18.36
N LEU A 255 15.08 -13.52 19.06
CA LEU A 255 15.26 -13.40 20.50
C LEU A 255 14.52 -14.50 21.27
N LEU A 256 13.30 -14.85 20.84
CA LEU A 256 12.47 -15.87 21.50
C LEU A 256 12.76 -17.29 21.00
N SER A 257 13.60 -17.48 19.99
CA SER A 257 13.91 -18.81 19.44
C SER A 257 14.42 -19.81 20.48
N PRO A 258 15.28 -19.46 21.45
CA PRO A 258 15.69 -20.41 22.49
C PRO A 258 14.52 -20.89 23.34
N LEU A 259 13.60 -19.98 23.69
CA LEU A 259 12.39 -20.31 24.45
C LEU A 259 11.46 -21.26 23.65
N PHE A 260 11.30 -20.99 22.35
CA PHE A 260 10.48 -21.86 21.48
C PHE A 260 11.08 -23.25 21.35
N VAL A 261 12.40 -23.37 21.28
CA VAL A 261 13.09 -24.67 21.27
C VAL A 261 12.87 -25.41 22.60
N LEU A 262 13.01 -24.73 23.74
CA LEU A 262 12.75 -25.32 25.05
C LEU A 262 11.31 -25.81 25.19
N LEU A 263 10.32 -25.00 24.75
CA LEU A 263 8.92 -25.40 24.73
C LEU A 263 8.67 -26.61 23.81
N ALA A 264 9.28 -26.63 22.64
CA ALA A 264 9.17 -27.75 21.72
C ALA A 264 9.70 -29.06 22.31
N ILE A 265 10.85 -28.99 23.01
CA ILE A 265 11.45 -30.13 23.71
C ILE A 265 10.53 -30.57 24.87
N ALA A 266 10.03 -29.65 25.68
CA ALA A 266 9.14 -29.95 26.80
C ALA A 266 7.85 -30.67 26.32
N ILE A 267 7.21 -30.16 25.24
CA ILE A 267 6.02 -30.78 24.64
C ILE A 267 6.34 -32.20 24.12
N LYS A 268 7.51 -32.38 23.52
CA LYS A 268 7.92 -33.66 22.98
C LYS A 268 8.22 -34.69 24.06
N LEU A 269 8.71 -34.24 25.21
CA LEU A 269 8.96 -35.10 26.39
C LEU A 269 7.67 -35.44 27.15
N ASP A 270 6.70 -34.53 27.19
CA ASP A 270 5.42 -34.74 27.89
C ASP A 270 4.53 -35.78 27.18
N SER A 271 4.50 -35.79 25.86
CA SER A 271 3.62 -36.72 25.11
C SER A 271 4.08 -36.99 23.68
N LYS A 272 3.77 -38.21 23.20
CA LYS A 272 4.05 -38.64 21.81
C LYS A 272 3.18 -37.85 20.83
N GLY A 273 3.77 -37.38 19.69
CA GLY A 273 3.04 -36.69 18.62
C GLY A 273 3.76 -35.41 18.12
N PRO A 274 3.13 -34.66 17.23
CA PRO A 274 3.69 -33.42 16.67
C PRO A 274 3.71 -32.32 17.73
N VAL A 275 4.72 -31.43 17.66
CA VAL A 275 4.88 -30.27 18.57
C VAL A 275 3.88 -29.18 18.22
N PHE A 276 3.58 -29.04 16.92
CA PHE A 276 2.67 -28.03 16.42
C PHE A 276 1.31 -28.63 16.03
N PHE A 277 0.27 -27.90 16.35
CA PHE A 277 -1.10 -28.11 15.93
C PHE A 277 -1.47 -27.08 14.87
N GLN A 278 -2.09 -27.53 13.78
CA GLN A 278 -2.60 -26.67 12.72
C GLN A 278 -4.08 -26.44 12.93
N GLN A 279 -4.48 -25.18 13.02
CA GLN A 279 -5.88 -24.77 13.10
C GLN A 279 -6.25 -23.91 11.91
N GLN A 280 -7.34 -24.25 11.24
CA GLN A 280 -7.90 -23.44 10.19
C GLN A 280 -8.62 -22.21 10.78
N ARG A 281 -8.37 -21.05 10.21
CA ARG A 281 -8.98 -19.79 10.63
C ARG A 281 -9.41 -19.00 9.40
N ILE A 282 -10.44 -18.16 9.59
CA ILE A 282 -10.88 -17.22 8.58
C ILE A 282 -10.03 -15.96 8.72
N GLY A 283 -9.37 -15.57 7.65
CA GLY A 283 -8.53 -14.39 7.57
C GLY A 283 -9.19 -13.25 6.80
N ARG A 284 -8.34 -12.34 6.31
CA ARG A 284 -8.78 -11.19 5.50
C ARG A 284 -9.51 -11.67 4.24
N SER A 285 -10.56 -10.94 3.86
CA SER A 285 -11.43 -11.25 2.71
C SER A 285 -12.03 -12.65 2.76
N ASN A 286 -12.37 -13.12 3.98
CA ASN A 286 -12.94 -14.44 4.25
C ASN A 286 -12.09 -15.62 3.75
N ARG A 287 -10.78 -15.44 3.51
CA ARG A 287 -9.88 -16.51 3.11
C ARG A 287 -9.53 -17.40 4.29
N LEU A 288 -9.66 -18.69 4.10
CA LEU A 288 -9.20 -19.67 5.06
C LEU A 288 -7.67 -19.75 5.03
N PHE A 289 -7.04 -19.76 6.20
CA PHE A 289 -5.62 -19.97 6.36
C PHE A 289 -5.33 -20.81 7.59
N TYR A 290 -4.16 -21.47 7.62
CA TYR A 290 -3.74 -22.29 8.73
C TYR A 290 -2.81 -21.52 9.65
N ILE A 291 -3.11 -21.54 10.94
CA ILE A 291 -2.19 -21.06 11.98
C ILE A 291 -1.53 -22.26 12.65
N LEU A 292 -0.24 -22.08 12.96
CA LEU A 292 0.53 -23.03 13.74
C LEU A 292 0.48 -22.59 15.21
N LYS A 293 0.11 -23.53 16.09
CA LYS A 293 0.12 -23.36 17.54
C LYS A 293 0.95 -24.44 18.20
N PHE A 294 1.59 -24.16 19.31
CA PHE A 294 2.11 -25.21 20.16
C PHE A 294 0.96 -26.09 20.68
N ARG A 295 1.16 -27.39 20.69
CA ARG A 295 0.17 -28.33 21.21
C ARG A 295 0.05 -28.15 22.72
N SER A 296 -1.14 -27.81 23.20
CA SER A 296 -1.48 -27.63 24.61
C SER A 296 -2.28 -28.80 25.20
N MET A 297 -2.84 -29.68 24.34
CA MET A 297 -3.63 -30.85 24.76
C MET A 297 -2.93 -32.12 24.31
N ARG A 298 -3.13 -33.23 25.05
CA ARG A 298 -2.64 -34.55 24.66
C ARG A 298 -3.44 -35.08 23.46
N ALA A 299 -2.77 -35.76 22.53
CA ALA A 299 -3.39 -36.27 21.30
C ALA A 299 -4.54 -37.28 21.57
N GLU A 300 -4.56 -37.86 22.74
CA GLU A 300 -5.58 -38.86 23.14
C GLU A 300 -6.90 -38.20 23.60
N THR A 301 -6.93 -36.90 23.84
CA THR A 301 -8.09 -36.14 24.35
C THR A 301 -8.63 -35.11 23.37
N CYS A 302 -8.09 -35.06 22.15
CA CYS A 302 -8.61 -34.14 21.13
C CYS A 302 -9.77 -34.74 20.37
N ASP A 303 -10.97 -34.16 20.49
CA ASP A 303 -12.04 -34.43 19.55
C ASP A 303 -11.63 -33.93 18.15
N ALA A 304 -12.04 -34.64 17.10
CA ALA A 304 -11.62 -34.42 15.72
C ALA A 304 -12.04 -33.01 15.18
N ASP A 305 -12.94 -32.33 15.86
CA ASP A 305 -13.52 -31.03 15.46
C ASP A 305 -13.07 -29.84 16.30
N GLY A 306 -12.11 -29.92 17.16
CA GLY A 306 -11.36 -29.02 18.04
C GLY A 306 -11.77 -27.60 18.26
#